data_8f2c644f8705add4e4ad688062ff104f
#
_entry.id   8f2c644f8705add4e4ad688062ff104f
#
_cell.length_a   1.000
_cell.length_b   1.000
_cell.length_c   1.000
_cell.angle_alpha   90.00
_cell.angle_beta   90.00
_cell.angle_gamma   90.00
#
_symmetry.space_group_name_H-M   'P 1'
#
loop_
_entity.id
_entity.type
_entity.pdbx_description
1 polymer ?
#
loop_
_entity_poly.entity_id
_entity_poly.type
_entity_poly.pdbx_seq_one_letter_code
_entity_poly.pdbx_strand_id
1 'polypeptide(L)'
;MPRRRPALLVAAAALAQAYQPPRVQTTRVAPLQAGFAALQRKAKEKEQRAYLDNLADDHPVAVAMKEGVKHDGPKNNCRRILKRKARGALGVVAEYNRRVPAALKMSAAEYEQPDATLVSDELRAAGANVFAINMESVAGGCEEADLDAAVAEQATAKEDFPGPLPIVWMDAVVDEVQLARAAVGGAEAVTLNLETLGVERCNELKGVAEDKYGLEALIVCAPRAAGAEGLVPLMQQARDDVKASVLVVGGVGFDAMASAVKEMKSEDLVLIARVDARDDQGLEEAEEAWDLRDAGYDAVWVSDVLYKFGSFSGNLFASSPDTITSVVKAMKSKASTKFARASGAFSGKGEGAKEYLGDILM
;
A
#
# COMPACT_ATOMS: atom_id res chain seq x y z
N MET A 1 28.53 58.96 -29.78
CA MET A 1 28.34 58.57 -28.36
C MET A 1 28.20 57.07 -28.28
N PRO A 2 29.14 56.39 -27.64
CA PRO A 2 29.18 54.91 -27.62
C PRO A 2 28.31 54.35 -26.47
N ARG A 3 27.53 53.31 -26.79
CA ARG A 3 26.72 52.50 -25.88
C ARG A 3 27.65 51.61 -25.00
N ARG A 4 27.65 51.84 -23.71
CA ARG A 4 28.24 50.93 -22.74
C ARG A 4 27.14 50.01 -22.16
N ARG A 5 27.21 48.72 -22.44
CA ARG A 5 26.80 47.54 -21.68
C ARG A 5 27.36 46.35 -22.43
N PRO A 6 28.21 45.52 -21.84
CA PRO A 6 27.80 44.48 -20.94
C PRO A 6 28.90 44.10 -19.89
N ALA A 7 28.68 44.36 -18.64
CA ALA A 7 29.56 43.84 -17.57
C ALA A 7 28.80 43.14 -16.44
N LEU A 8 27.46 43.19 -16.45
CA LEU A 8 26.64 42.60 -15.38
C LEU A 8 26.22 41.16 -15.61
N LEU A 9 26.30 40.65 -16.84
CA LEU A 9 25.91 39.26 -17.15
C LEU A 9 26.99 38.21 -16.87
N VAL A 10 28.25 38.61 -16.78
CA VAL A 10 29.37 37.69 -16.53
C VAL A 10 29.53 37.37 -15.02
N ALA A 11 29.16 38.31 -14.15
CA ALA A 11 29.25 38.12 -12.71
C ALA A 11 28.19 37.13 -12.13
N ALA A 12 27.03 37.07 -12.75
CA ALA A 12 25.94 36.18 -12.34
C ALA A 12 26.24 34.69 -12.67
N ALA A 13 26.94 34.44 -13.78
CA ALA A 13 27.32 33.07 -14.18
C ALA A 13 28.46 32.49 -13.32
N ALA A 14 29.35 33.31 -12.79
CA ALA A 14 30.44 32.88 -11.94
C ALA A 14 30.01 32.55 -10.50
N LEU A 15 28.92 33.17 -9.99
CA LEU A 15 28.37 32.88 -8.66
C LEU A 15 27.49 31.61 -8.64
N ALA A 16 26.92 31.21 -9.78
CA ALA A 16 26.14 29.96 -9.90
C ALA A 16 27.03 28.71 -9.93
N GLN A 17 28.32 28.82 -10.28
CA GLN A 17 29.26 27.71 -10.30
C GLN A 17 29.96 27.44 -8.94
N ALA A 18 29.85 28.36 -7.98
CA ALA A 18 30.54 28.23 -6.69
C ALA A 18 29.69 27.62 -5.57
N TYR A 19 28.40 27.43 -5.75
CA TYR A 19 27.53 26.77 -4.77
C TYR A 19 27.30 25.30 -5.14
N GLN A 20 28.26 24.45 -4.81
CA GLN A 20 27.99 23.02 -4.66
C GLN A 20 27.47 22.82 -3.23
N PRO A 21 26.20 22.42 -3.04
CA PRO A 21 25.76 22.03 -1.71
C PRO A 21 26.64 20.88 -1.21
N PRO A 22 26.99 20.85 0.09
CA PRO A 22 27.82 19.78 0.63
C PRO A 22 27.19 18.44 0.27
N ARG A 23 27.94 17.60 -0.44
CA ARG A 23 27.55 16.20 -0.67
C ARG A 23 27.38 15.57 0.69
N VAL A 24 26.14 15.41 1.13
CA VAL A 24 25.81 14.57 2.29
C VAL A 24 26.30 13.17 1.94
N GLN A 25 27.40 12.77 2.59
CA GLN A 25 27.89 11.39 2.45
C GLN A 25 26.88 10.46 3.10
N THR A 26 26.04 9.83 2.28
CA THR A 26 24.98 8.89 2.67
C THR A 26 25.52 7.52 3.14
N THR A 27 26.83 7.38 3.33
CA THR A 27 27.49 6.10 3.63
C THR A 27 27.26 5.53 5.04
N ARG A 28 26.57 6.24 5.94
CA ARG A 28 26.30 5.74 7.31
C ARG A 28 24.89 5.24 7.58
N VAL A 29 23.94 5.42 6.64
CA VAL A 29 22.53 5.08 6.87
C VAL A 29 22.23 3.60 6.54
N ALA A 30 22.83 3.07 5.49
CA ALA A 30 22.59 1.70 5.03
C ALA A 30 22.84 0.60 6.10
N PRO A 31 23.94 0.62 6.90
CA PRO A 31 24.17 -0.40 7.93
C PRO A 31 23.15 -0.35 9.07
N LEU A 32 22.63 0.85 9.42
CA LEU A 32 21.63 1.02 10.46
C LEU A 32 20.27 0.48 10.03
N GLN A 33 19.89 0.70 8.78
CA GLN A 33 18.61 0.22 8.24
C GLN A 33 18.59 -1.30 8.03
N ALA A 34 19.68 -1.89 7.55
CA ALA A 34 19.84 -3.35 7.49
C ALA A 34 19.78 -3.98 8.89
N GLY A 35 20.37 -3.33 9.91
CA GLY A 35 20.27 -3.75 11.30
C GLY A 35 18.83 -3.71 11.82
N PHE A 36 18.04 -2.70 11.41
CA PHE A 36 16.65 -2.57 11.82
C PHE A 36 15.76 -3.70 11.26
N ALA A 37 15.90 -4.05 9.99
CA ALA A 37 15.16 -5.17 9.38
C ALA A 37 15.46 -6.49 10.09
N ALA A 38 16.73 -6.75 10.42
CA ALA A 38 17.13 -7.94 11.15
C ALA A 38 16.58 -7.96 12.59
N LEU A 39 16.51 -6.80 13.26
CA LEU A 39 15.93 -6.69 14.61
C LEU A 39 14.41 -6.92 14.56
N GLN A 40 13.73 -6.33 13.60
CA GLN A 40 12.29 -6.53 13.39
C GLN A 40 11.97 -8.00 13.13
N ARG A 41 12.73 -8.65 12.25
CA ARG A 41 12.61 -10.08 11.99
C ARG A 41 12.77 -10.91 13.26
N LYS A 42 13.83 -10.70 14.04
CA LYS A 42 14.07 -11.42 15.30
C LYS A 42 12.96 -11.21 16.34
N ALA A 43 12.46 -9.98 16.45
CA ALA A 43 11.35 -9.65 17.35
C ALA A 43 10.10 -10.44 16.94
N LYS A 44 9.80 -10.48 15.64
CA LYS A 44 8.65 -11.22 15.10
C LYS A 44 8.81 -12.72 15.24
N GLU A 45 9.99 -13.28 14.97
CA GLU A 45 10.29 -14.69 15.20
C GLU A 45 10.07 -15.09 16.68
N LYS A 46 10.45 -14.22 17.62
CA LYS A 46 10.20 -14.44 19.06
C LYS A 46 8.70 -14.41 19.40
N GLU A 47 7.95 -13.46 18.80
CA GLU A 47 6.50 -13.36 18.95
C GLU A 47 5.81 -14.65 18.46
N GLN A 48 6.17 -15.11 17.24
CA GLN A 48 5.57 -16.31 16.67
C GLN A 48 5.93 -17.58 17.47
N ARG A 49 7.15 -17.67 18.00
CA ARG A 49 7.52 -18.79 18.88
C ARG A 49 6.70 -18.79 20.17
N ALA A 50 6.50 -17.64 20.80
CA ALA A 50 5.67 -17.54 21.99
C ALA A 50 4.20 -17.90 21.70
N TYR A 51 3.69 -17.58 20.51
CA TYR A 51 2.37 -18.03 20.07
C TYR A 51 2.31 -19.55 19.93
N LEU A 52 3.30 -20.17 19.27
CA LEU A 52 3.38 -21.63 19.09
C LEU A 52 3.50 -22.39 20.41
N ASP A 53 4.28 -21.86 21.36
CA ASP A 53 4.48 -22.50 22.68
C ASP A 53 3.18 -22.56 23.51
N ASN A 54 2.20 -21.70 23.19
CA ASN A 54 0.88 -21.65 23.84
C ASN A 54 -0.25 -22.24 22.98
N LEU A 55 0.06 -22.76 21.80
CA LEU A 55 -0.93 -23.24 20.86
C LEU A 55 -1.37 -24.68 21.22
N ALA A 56 -2.66 -24.87 21.53
CA ALA A 56 -3.20 -26.20 21.78
C ALA A 56 -3.24 -27.05 20.50
N ASP A 57 -3.07 -28.36 20.64
CA ASP A 57 -3.02 -29.27 19.49
C ASP A 57 -4.32 -29.37 18.68
N ASP A 58 -5.46 -29.07 19.30
CA ASP A 58 -6.81 -29.01 18.70
C ASP A 58 -7.20 -27.63 18.19
N HIS A 59 -6.34 -26.64 18.40
CA HIS A 59 -6.58 -25.30 17.91
C HIS A 59 -6.63 -25.30 16.36
N PRO A 60 -7.57 -24.55 15.72
CA PRO A 60 -7.69 -24.54 14.25
C PRO A 60 -6.38 -24.25 13.51
N VAL A 61 -5.55 -23.34 14.03
CA VAL A 61 -4.22 -23.04 13.47
C VAL A 61 -3.28 -24.23 13.55
N ALA A 62 -3.26 -24.97 14.69
CA ALA A 62 -2.42 -26.17 14.83
C ALA A 62 -2.86 -27.27 13.86
N VAL A 63 -4.15 -27.45 13.68
CA VAL A 63 -4.72 -28.38 12.70
C VAL A 63 -4.35 -27.94 11.27
N ALA A 64 -4.51 -26.67 10.95
CA ALA A 64 -4.15 -26.13 9.64
C ALA A 64 -2.65 -26.28 9.34
N MET A 65 -1.78 -26.14 10.34
CA MET A 65 -0.35 -26.38 10.17
C MET A 65 -0.01 -27.85 9.86
N LYS A 66 -0.82 -28.80 10.32
CA LYS A 66 -0.65 -30.23 10.03
C LYS A 66 -1.25 -30.63 8.67
N GLU A 67 -2.44 -30.15 8.35
CA GLU A 67 -3.27 -30.65 7.24
C GLU A 67 -3.39 -29.67 6.05
N GLY A 68 -3.01 -28.39 6.23
CA GLY A 68 -3.30 -27.32 5.31
C GLY A 68 -4.73 -26.82 5.43
N VAL A 69 -5.09 -25.83 4.63
CA VAL A 69 -6.46 -25.28 4.53
C VAL A 69 -6.93 -25.44 3.10
N LYS A 70 -8.13 -26.01 2.92
CA LYS A 70 -8.78 -26.02 1.61
C LYS A 70 -9.51 -24.70 1.42
N HIS A 71 -9.08 -23.95 0.45
CA HIS A 71 -9.71 -22.68 0.08
C HIS A 71 -10.67 -22.94 -1.09
N ASP A 72 -11.96 -22.69 -0.89
CA ASP A 72 -13.01 -22.86 -1.92
C ASP A 72 -13.15 -21.66 -2.87
N GLY A 73 -12.41 -20.57 -2.60
CA GLY A 73 -12.43 -19.34 -3.38
C GLY A 73 -11.60 -19.44 -4.68
N PRO A 74 -11.78 -18.45 -5.57
CA PRO A 74 -10.98 -18.38 -6.80
C PRO A 74 -9.50 -18.14 -6.48
N LYS A 75 -8.63 -18.98 -7.00
CA LYS A 75 -7.17 -18.80 -6.88
C LYS A 75 -6.75 -17.48 -7.53
N ASN A 76 -5.73 -16.82 -6.94
CA ASN A 76 -5.17 -15.55 -7.43
C ASN A 76 -6.24 -14.46 -7.60
N ASN A 77 -7.13 -14.32 -6.62
CA ASN A 77 -8.25 -13.41 -6.69
C ASN A 77 -7.78 -11.94 -6.69
N CYS A 78 -6.79 -11.59 -5.86
CA CYS A 78 -6.21 -10.25 -5.83
C CYS A 78 -5.59 -9.89 -7.18
N ARG A 79 -4.75 -10.76 -7.75
CA ARG A 79 -4.17 -10.57 -9.09
C ARG A 79 -5.23 -10.35 -10.15
N ARG A 80 -6.27 -11.20 -10.16
CA ARG A 80 -7.36 -11.15 -11.14
C ARG A 80 -8.15 -9.84 -11.08
N ILE A 81 -8.39 -9.32 -9.88
CA ILE A 81 -9.16 -8.10 -9.65
C ILE A 81 -8.31 -6.86 -9.91
N LEU A 82 -7.04 -6.87 -9.50
CA LEU A 82 -6.13 -5.73 -9.62
C LEU A 82 -5.53 -5.60 -11.01
N LYS A 83 -5.44 -6.70 -11.78
CA LYS A 83 -4.90 -6.62 -13.15
C LYS A 83 -5.72 -5.67 -13.99
N ARG A 84 -5.08 -4.64 -14.47
CA ARG A 84 -5.68 -3.57 -15.24
C ARG A 84 -6.26 -4.07 -16.56
N LYS A 85 -7.58 -3.94 -16.72
CA LYS A 85 -8.31 -4.41 -17.90
C LYS A 85 -8.57 -3.32 -18.94
N ALA A 86 -8.53 -2.07 -18.53
CA ALA A 86 -8.81 -0.93 -19.39
C ALA A 86 -7.82 0.21 -19.18
N ARG A 87 -7.52 0.96 -20.24
CA ARG A 87 -6.71 2.17 -20.15
C ARG A 87 -7.43 3.19 -19.26
N GLY A 88 -6.71 3.77 -18.30
CA GLY A 88 -7.28 4.73 -17.35
C GLY A 88 -7.93 4.12 -16.10
N ALA A 89 -8.11 2.80 -16.03
CA ALA A 89 -8.53 2.17 -14.80
C ALA A 89 -7.37 2.10 -13.80
N LEU A 90 -7.67 2.24 -12.51
CA LEU A 90 -6.73 2.08 -11.41
C LEU A 90 -7.38 1.23 -10.33
N GLY A 91 -6.70 0.18 -9.87
CA GLY A 91 -7.11 -0.57 -8.69
C GLY A 91 -6.74 0.19 -7.42
N VAL A 92 -7.52 0.01 -6.35
CA VAL A 92 -7.21 0.53 -5.02
C VAL A 92 -7.20 -0.63 -4.03
N VAL A 93 -6.05 -0.82 -3.37
CA VAL A 93 -5.89 -1.65 -2.19
C VAL A 93 -5.96 -0.72 -0.99
N ALA A 94 -6.93 -0.90 -0.12
CA ALA A 94 -7.15 -0.07 1.05
C ALA A 94 -6.68 -0.79 2.31
N GLU A 95 -5.79 -0.16 3.07
CA GLU A 95 -5.19 -0.73 4.29
C GLU A 95 -5.91 -0.23 5.54
N TYR A 96 -6.31 -1.15 6.39
CA TYR A 96 -6.90 -0.88 7.70
C TYR A 96 -5.88 -1.00 8.82
N ASN A 97 -5.82 0.02 9.66
CA ASN A 97 -4.95 0.12 10.82
C ASN A 97 -5.76 0.55 12.05
N ARG A 98 -5.52 -0.10 13.18
CA ARG A 98 -6.06 0.34 14.48
C ARG A 98 -5.20 1.38 15.17
N ARG A 99 -3.92 1.47 14.82
CA ARG A 99 -3.01 2.46 15.39
C ARG A 99 -3.06 3.76 14.62
N VAL A 100 -2.86 4.85 15.35
CA VAL A 100 -2.75 6.19 14.74
C VAL A 100 -1.59 6.18 13.76
N PRO A 101 -1.82 6.46 12.48
CA PRO A 101 -0.75 6.60 11.51
C PRO A 101 0.18 7.75 11.91
N ALA A 102 1.48 7.49 11.92
CA ALA A 102 2.48 8.49 12.31
C ALA A 102 2.45 9.75 11.42
N ALA A 103 2.06 9.58 10.15
CA ALA A 103 1.92 10.68 9.19
C ALA A 103 0.83 11.68 9.57
N LEU A 104 -0.19 11.27 10.33
CA LEU A 104 -1.31 12.13 10.68
C LEU A 104 -1.01 13.12 11.82
N LYS A 105 0.09 12.91 12.56
CA LYS A 105 0.47 13.76 13.72
C LYS A 105 -0.65 13.95 14.76
N MET A 106 -1.60 13.03 14.81
CA MET A 106 -2.71 13.01 15.77
C MET A 106 -2.28 12.30 17.05
N SER A 107 -2.86 12.66 18.18
CA SER A 107 -2.76 11.88 19.40
C SER A 107 -3.69 10.66 19.34
N ALA A 108 -3.37 9.59 20.09
CA ALA A 108 -4.24 8.42 20.17
C ALA A 108 -5.64 8.74 20.73
N ALA A 109 -5.78 9.85 21.49
CA ALA A 109 -7.07 10.31 22.01
C ALA A 109 -7.93 11.02 20.95
N GLU A 110 -7.31 11.58 19.92
CA GLU A 110 -7.99 12.27 18.82
C GLU A 110 -8.33 11.31 17.67
N TYR A 111 -7.64 10.17 17.60
CA TYR A 111 -7.88 9.15 16.59
C TYR A 111 -8.95 8.17 17.09
N GLU A 112 -10.13 8.30 16.54
CA GLU A 112 -11.19 7.33 16.77
C GLU A 112 -10.93 6.10 15.89
N GLN A 113 -10.74 4.95 16.53
CA GLN A 113 -10.50 3.71 15.81
C GLN A 113 -11.80 3.26 15.13
N PRO A 114 -11.79 3.17 13.80
CA PRO A 114 -12.96 2.71 13.08
C PRO A 114 -13.19 1.21 13.35
N ASP A 115 -14.46 0.80 13.38
CA ASP A 115 -14.84 -0.61 13.42
C ASP A 115 -14.52 -1.27 12.07
N ALA A 116 -13.89 -2.45 12.09
CA ALA A 116 -13.48 -3.15 10.88
C ALA A 116 -14.69 -3.51 9.97
N THR A 117 -15.85 -3.79 10.55
CA THR A 117 -17.09 -4.07 9.80
C THR A 117 -17.53 -2.84 9.02
N LEU A 118 -17.59 -1.68 9.69
CA LEU A 118 -18.00 -0.42 9.04
C LEU A 118 -17.04 -0.02 7.93
N VAL A 119 -15.72 -0.12 8.20
CA VAL A 119 -14.69 0.19 7.19
C VAL A 119 -14.78 -0.75 6.00
N SER A 120 -15.01 -2.03 6.22
CA SER A 120 -15.15 -3.06 5.20
C SER A 120 -16.31 -2.75 4.24
N ASP A 121 -17.48 -2.45 4.77
CA ASP A 121 -18.68 -2.07 4.01
C ASP A 121 -18.43 -0.76 3.22
N GLU A 122 -17.88 0.25 3.88
CA GLU A 122 -17.65 1.56 3.27
C GLU A 122 -16.62 1.51 2.14
N LEU A 123 -15.53 0.76 2.31
CA LEU A 123 -14.54 0.54 1.25
C LEU A 123 -15.13 -0.21 0.06
N ARG A 124 -15.97 -1.20 0.31
CA ARG A 124 -16.70 -1.93 -0.73
C ARG A 124 -17.64 -1.00 -1.49
N ALA A 125 -18.44 -0.21 -0.78
CA ALA A 125 -19.35 0.78 -1.36
C ALA A 125 -18.61 1.87 -2.17
N ALA A 126 -17.44 2.30 -1.69
CA ALA A 126 -16.56 3.24 -2.39
C ALA A 126 -15.95 2.65 -3.67
N GLY A 127 -15.99 1.33 -3.81
CA GLY A 127 -15.42 0.60 -4.95
C GLY A 127 -13.92 0.32 -4.81
N ALA A 128 -13.37 0.21 -3.61
CA ALA A 128 -12.05 -0.40 -3.42
C ALA A 128 -12.00 -1.77 -4.11
N ASN A 129 -10.81 -2.26 -4.39
CA ASN A 129 -10.65 -3.54 -5.09
C ASN A 129 -10.18 -4.66 -4.16
N VAL A 130 -9.44 -4.31 -3.11
CA VAL A 130 -8.86 -5.22 -2.13
C VAL A 130 -8.85 -4.54 -0.77
N PHE A 131 -9.12 -5.29 0.27
CA PHE A 131 -9.06 -4.84 1.65
C PHE A 131 -7.88 -5.50 2.36
N ALA A 132 -6.90 -4.72 2.81
CA ALA A 132 -5.73 -5.19 3.51
C ALA A 132 -5.85 -4.86 5.00
N ILE A 133 -5.69 -5.86 5.86
CA ILE A 133 -5.74 -5.70 7.31
C ILE A 133 -4.33 -5.82 7.87
N ASN A 134 -3.87 -4.77 8.53
CA ASN A 134 -2.51 -4.68 9.04
C ASN A 134 -2.39 -5.31 10.43
N MET A 135 -2.03 -6.58 10.42
CA MET A 135 -1.88 -7.43 11.62
C MET A 135 -0.51 -7.26 12.30
N GLU A 136 0.34 -6.37 11.77
CA GLU A 136 1.63 -6.09 12.41
C GLU A 136 1.40 -5.37 13.73
N SER A 137 1.82 -5.99 14.84
CA SER A 137 1.48 -5.58 16.20
C SER A 137 1.97 -4.18 16.58
N VAL A 138 3.06 -3.70 15.96
CA VAL A 138 3.65 -2.39 16.24
C VAL A 138 3.06 -1.31 15.33
N ALA A 139 2.93 -1.58 14.04
CA ALA A 139 2.49 -0.58 13.05
C ALA A 139 0.96 -0.58 12.87
N GLY A 140 0.35 -1.74 12.63
CA GLY A 140 -1.07 -1.85 12.34
C GLY A 140 -1.95 -1.94 13.59
N GLY A 141 -1.56 -2.82 14.49
CA GLY A 141 -2.25 -3.06 15.76
C GLY A 141 -3.62 -3.72 15.62
N CYS A 142 -3.94 -4.30 14.46
CA CYS A 142 -5.15 -5.09 14.29
C CYS A 142 -5.01 -6.45 14.95
N GLU A 143 -6.13 -7.00 15.37
CA GLU A 143 -6.25 -8.29 16.03
C GLU A 143 -7.05 -9.27 15.15
N GLU A 144 -7.06 -10.56 15.51
CA GLU A 144 -7.82 -11.58 14.77
C GLU A 144 -9.31 -11.23 14.70
N ALA A 145 -9.85 -10.61 15.74
CA ALA A 145 -11.24 -10.13 15.75
C ALA A 145 -11.55 -9.10 14.65
N ASP A 146 -10.58 -8.30 14.23
CA ASP A 146 -10.76 -7.36 13.11
C ASP A 146 -10.82 -8.08 11.77
N LEU A 147 -9.99 -9.11 11.61
CA LEU A 147 -10.03 -9.97 10.44
C LEU A 147 -11.38 -10.72 10.37
N ASP A 148 -11.80 -11.33 11.48
CA ASP A 148 -13.09 -12.04 11.56
C ASP A 148 -14.27 -11.12 11.21
N ALA A 149 -14.28 -9.90 11.74
CA ALA A 149 -15.30 -8.90 11.47
C ALA A 149 -15.35 -8.51 9.98
N ALA A 150 -14.19 -8.28 9.37
CA ALA A 150 -14.09 -7.95 7.95
C ALA A 150 -14.53 -9.14 7.05
N VAL A 151 -14.09 -10.36 7.38
CA VAL A 151 -14.47 -11.57 6.63
C VAL A 151 -15.98 -11.81 6.74
N ALA A 152 -16.55 -11.65 7.93
CA ALA A 152 -17.99 -11.80 8.15
C ALA A 152 -18.80 -10.77 7.34
N GLU A 153 -18.36 -9.50 7.30
CA GLU A 153 -19.00 -8.47 6.48
C GLU A 153 -18.93 -8.80 4.99
N GLN A 154 -17.75 -9.14 4.48
CA GLN A 154 -17.58 -9.49 3.06
C GLN A 154 -18.39 -10.73 2.67
N ALA A 155 -18.59 -11.67 3.58
CA ALA A 155 -19.44 -12.82 3.35
C ALA A 155 -20.91 -12.44 3.11
N THR A 156 -21.39 -11.36 3.73
CA THR A 156 -22.75 -10.86 3.50
C THR A 156 -22.95 -10.28 2.10
N ALA A 157 -21.89 -9.80 1.49
CA ALA A 157 -21.89 -9.18 0.15
C ALA A 157 -21.75 -10.18 -1.01
N LYS A 158 -21.79 -11.47 -0.74
CA LYS A 158 -21.45 -12.52 -1.72
C LYS A 158 -22.33 -12.53 -2.96
N GLU A 159 -23.57 -12.07 -2.85
CA GLU A 159 -24.54 -11.99 -3.95
C GLU A 159 -24.89 -10.55 -4.32
N ASP A 160 -24.28 -9.56 -3.66
CA ASP A 160 -24.54 -8.15 -3.86
C ASP A 160 -23.63 -7.50 -4.90
N PHE A 161 -23.96 -6.26 -5.29
CA PHE A 161 -23.09 -5.40 -6.09
C PHE A 161 -22.93 -4.05 -5.39
N PRO A 162 -21.69 -3.62 -5.11
CA PRO A 162 -20.42 -4.32 -5.38
C PRO A 162 -20.26 -5.56 -4.49
N GLY A 163 -19.72 -6.64 -5.10
CA GLY A 163 -19.47 -7.90 -4.43
C GLY A 163 -18.31 -7.87 -3.45
N PRO A 164 -17.99 -9.00 -2.80
CA PRO A 164 -16.99 -9.06 -1.77
C PRO A 164 -15.60 -8.66 -2.26
N LEU A 165 -14.86 -7.95 -1.40
CA LEU A 165 -13.46 -7.63 -1.60
C LEU A 165 -12.60 -8.80 -1.10
N PRO A 166 -11.55 -9.22 -1.84
CA PRO A 166 -10.57 -10.13 -1.27
C PRO A 166 -9.83 -9.46 -0.11
N ILE A 167 -9.58 -10.23 0.94
CA ILE A 167 -8.91 -9.76 2.15
C ILE A 167 -7.46 -10.19 2.14
N VAL A 168 -6.57 -9.24 2.40
CA VAL A 168 -5.13 -9.45 2.53
C VAL A 168 -4.71 -9.36 3.99
N TRP A 169 -4.06 -10.40 4.50
CA TRP A 169 -3.34 -10.36 5.75
C TRP A 169 -1.99 -9.66 5.52
N MET A 170 -1.83 -8.48 6.07
CA MET A 170 -0.57 -7.74 6.02
C MET A 170 0.14 -7.84 7.37
N ASP A 171 1.34 -8.41 7.37
CA ASP A 171 2.19 -8.55 8.56
C ASP A 171 3.67 -8.62 8.15
N ALA A 172 4.59 -8.53 9.09
CA ALA A 172 5.97 -8.95 8.94
C ALA A 172 6.03 -10.49 9.01
N VAL A 173 5.59 -11.15 7.94
CA VAL A 173 5.53 -12.61 7.87
C VAL A 173 6.94 -13.18 7.82
N VAL A 174 7.28 -14.01 8.80
CA VAL A 174 8.60 -14.66 8.95
C VAL A 174 8.49 -16.18 9.16
N ASP A 175 7.30 -16.64 9.53
CA ASP A 175 7.05 -18.03 9.92
C ASP A 175 5.74 -18.57 9.32
N GLU A 176 5.69 -19.88 9.11
CA GLU A 176 4.52 -20.59 8.59
C GLU A 176 3.27 -20.41 9.45
N VAL A 177 3.41 -20.27 10.75
CA VAL A 177 2.26 -20.09 11.65
C VAL A 177 1.44 -18.86 11.31
N GLN A 178 2.07 -17.80 10.81
CA GLN A 178 1.35 -16.58 10.36
C GLN A 178 0.51 -16.86 9.10
N LEU A 179 1.01 -17.71 8.21
CA LEU A 179 0.26 -18.16 7.03
C LEU A 179 -0.95 -19.02 7.44
N ALA A 180 -0.76 -19.92 8.39
CA ALA A 180 -1.85 -20.72 8.93
C ALA A 180 -2.92 -19.86 9.60
N ARG A 181 -2.51 -18.86 10.42
CA ARG A 181 -3.44 -17.90 11.05
C ARG A 181 -4.22 -17.10 10.00
N ALA A 182 -3.54 -16.60 8.98
CA ALA A 182 -4.19 -15.87 7.89
C ALA A 182 -5.24 -16.72 7.17
N ALA A 183 -4.90 -17.98 6.85
CA ALA A 183 -5.80 -18.88 6.15
C ALA A 183 -7.00 -19.31 7.01
N VAL A 184 -6.77 -19.60 8.29
CA VAL A 184 -7.85 -19.95 9.25
C VAL A 184 -8.79 -18.76 9.47
N GLY A 185 -8.24 -17.54 9.55
CA GLY A 185 -9.02 -16.31 9.68
C GLY A 185 -9.75 -15.90 8.39
N GLY A 186 -9.56 -16.61 7.27
CA GLY A 186 -10.29 -16.36 6.02
C GLY A 186 -9.67 -15.30 5.10
N ALA A 187 -8.41 -14.93 5.32
CA ALA A 187 -7.68 -14.13 4.34
C ALA A 187 -7.51 -14.89 3.03
N GLU A 188 -7.48 -14.17 1.91
CA GLU A 188 -7.25 -14.74 0.57
C GLU A 188 -5.81 -14.53 0.09
N ALA A 189 -5.10 -13.58 0.71
CA ALA A 189 -3.71 -13.28 0.36
C ALA A 189 -2.90 -12.82 1.58
N VAL A 190 -1.57 -12.88 1.43
CA VAL A 190 -0.59 -12.42 2.43
C VAL A 190 0.48 -11.57 1.80
N THR A 191 1.08 -10.66 2.57
CA THR A 191 2.26 -9.90 2.14
C THR A 191 3.54 -10.59 2.59
N LEU A 192 4.52 -10.70 1.68
CA LEU A 192 5.88 -11.20 1.98
C LEU A 192 6.91 -10.12 1.62
N ASN A 193 7.65 -9.62 2.60
CA ASN A 193 8.66 -8.58 2.38
C ASN A 193 9.98 -9.20 1.93
N LEU A 194 10.35 -9.00 0.66
CA LEU A 194 11.54 -9.61 0.08
C LEU A 194 12.84 -9.11 0.70
N GLU A 195 12.94 -7.81 1.03
CA GLU A 195 14.15 -7.27 1.67
C GLU A 195 14.40 -7.89 3.05
N THR A 196 13.33 -8.14 3.80
CA THR A 196 13.42 -8.71 5.16
C THR A 196 13.69 -10.22 5.15
N LEU A 197 13.07 -10.94 4.20
CA LEU A 197 13.16 -12.39 4.11
C LEU A 197 14.39 -12.89 3.35
N GLY A 198 14.81 -12.15 2.33
CA GLY A 198 15.70 -12.66 1.29
C GLY A 198 15.00 -13.62 0.34
N VAL A 199 15.64 -13.92 -0.79
CA VAL A 199 15.03 -14.72 -1.88
C VAL A 199 14.65 -16.13 -1.43
N GLU A 200 15.54 -16.84 -0.74
CA GLU A 200 15.32 -18.24 -0.34
C GLU A 200 14.11 -18.39 0.59
N ARG A 201 14.07 -17.60 1.68
CA ARG A 201 12.95 -17.67 2.63
C ARG A 201 11.65 -17.15 2.03
N CYS A 202 11.72 -16.14 1.18
CA CYS A 202 10.55 -15.63 0.47
C CYS A 202 9.94 -16.70 -0.45
N ASN A 203 10.77 -17.46 -1.19
CA ASN A 203 10.33 -18.58 -2.02
C ASN A 203 9.70 -19.70 -1.20
N GLU A 204 10.33 -20.07 -0.08
CA GLU A 204 9.81 -21.08 0.82
C GLU A 204 8.41 -20.72 1.34
N LEU A 205 8.27 -19.51 1.93
CA LEU A 205 7.00 -19.05 2.49
C LEU A 205 5.93 -18.84 1.39
N LYS A 206 6.33 -18.35 0.20
CA LYS A 206 5.42 -18.25 -0.94
C LYS A 206 4.88 -19.62 -1.35
N GLY A 207 5.75 -20.62 -1.50
CA GLY A 207 5.33 -22.00 -1.81
C GLY A 207 4.36 -22.54 -0.78
N VAL A 208 4.67 -22.37 0.51
CA VAL A 208 3.78 -22.80 1.60
C VAL A 208 2.45 -22.07 1.57
N ALA A 209 2.45 -20.74 1.35
CA ALA A 209 1.23 -19.94 1.25
C ALA A 209 0.33 -20.43 0.13
N GLU A 210 0.89 -20.61 -1.07
CA GLU A 210 0.12 -20.94 -2.29
C GLU A 210 -0.31 -22.41 -2.33
N ASP A 211 0.58 -23.34 -1.97
CA ASP A 211 0.33 -24.80 -2.14
C ASP A 211 -0.41 -25.41 -0.95
N LYS A 212 -0.09 -24.97 0.28
CA LYS A 212 -0.63 -25.56 1.49
C LYS A 212 -1.87 -24.83 2.01
N TYR A 213 -1.87 -23.51 1.90
CA TYR A 213 -2.93 -22.68 2.45
C TYR A 213 -3.83 -22.02 1.41
N GLY A 214 -3.50 -22.11 0.13
CA GLY A 214 -4.28 -21.49 -0.95
C GLY A 214 -4.27 -19.96 -0.93
N LEU A 215 -3.33 -19.36 -0.19
CA LEU A 215 -3.16 -17.91 -0.07
C LEU A 215 -2.36 -17.36 -1.25
N GLU A 216 -2.78 -16.26 -1.83
CA GLU A 216 -1.99 -15.54 -2.83
C GLU A 216 -0.87 -14.75 -2.15
N ALA A 217 0.37 -14.89 -2.62
CA ALA A 217 1.50 -14.15 -2.07
C ALA A 217 1.75 -12.85 -2.82
N LEU A 218 1.62 -11.71 -2.13
CA LEU A 218 1.94 -10.39 -2.62
C LEU A 218 3.35 -10.02 -2.14
N ILE A 219 4.30 -9.90 -3.07
CA ILE A 219 5.71 -9.66 -2.72
C ILE A 219 5.97 -8.17 -2.59
N VAL A 220 6.40 -7.76 -1.39
CA VAL A 220 6.68 -6.35 -1.08
C VAL A 220 8.14 -6.03 -1.40
N CYS A 221 8.33 -5.04 -2.27
CA CYS A 221 9.60 -4.47 -2.69
C CYS A 221 9.72 -3.05 -2.13
N ALA A 222 10.31 -2.91 -0.94
CA ALA A 222 10.49 -1.63 -0.27
C ALA A 222 11.94 -1.53 0.24
N PRO A 223 12.90 -1.12 -0.61
CA PRO A 223 14.33 -1.16 -0.30
C PRO A 223 14.72 -0.06 0.68
N ARG A 224 14.59 -0.34 1.97
CA ARG A 224 14.93 0.60 3.04
C ARG A 224 16.44 0.84 3.16
N ALA A 225 17.23 -0.22 2.96
CA ALA A 225 18.67 -0.15 3.10
C ALA A 225 19.37 0.54 1.90
N ALA A 226 18.93 0.22 0.69
CA ALA A 226 19.54 0.72 -0.55
C ALA A 226 18.84 1.96 -1.14
N GLY A 227 17.67 2.33 -0.59
CA GLY A 227 16.90 3.46 -1.10
C GLY A 227 16.45 3.26 -2.55
N ALA A 228 16.29 4.37 -3.28
CA ALA A 228 15.79 4.36 -4.65
C ALA A 228 16.62 3.49 -5.62
N GLU A 229 17.94 3.44 -5.44
CA GLU A 229 18.85 2.66 -6.28
C GLU A 229 18.67 1.15 -6.13
N GLY A 230 18.16 0.70 -4.96
CA GLY A 230 17.88 -0.70 -4.68
C GLY A 230 16.54 -1.20 -5.22
N LEU A 231 15.66 -0.31 -5.68
CA LEU A 231 14.30 -0.68 -6.05
C LEU A 231 14.23 -1.62 -7.26
N VAL A 232 14.82 -1.23 -8.38
CA VAL A 232 14.77 -2.03 -9.62
C VAL A 232 15.45 -3.40 -9.42
N PRO A 233 16.66 -3.51 -8.83
CA PRO A 233 17.25 -4.80 -8.51
C PRO A 233 16.36 -5.69 -7.64
N LEU A 234 15.71 -5.13 -6.60
CA LEU A 234 14.83 -5.87 -5.72
C LEU A 234 13.57 -6.37 -6.45
N MET A 235 12.98 -5.54 -7.31
CA MET A 235 11.85 -5.93 -8.15
C MET A 235 12.23 -7.00 -9.17
N GLN A 236 13.43 -6.94 -9.75
CA GLN A 236 13.95 -7.98 -10.65
C GLN A 236 14.12 -9.30 -9.91
N GLN A 237 14.70 -9.30 -8.72
CA GLN A 237 14.80 -10.51 -7.88
C GLN A 237 13.40 -11.09 -7.56
N ALA A 238 12.44 -10.24 -7.22
CA ALA A 238 11.07 -10.67 -6.98
C ALA A 238 10.44 -11.34 -8.21
N ARG A 239 10.63 -10.77 -9.39
CA ARG A 239 10.12 -11.32 -10.66
C ARG A 239 10.87 -12.59 -11.08
N ASP A 240 12.20 -12.52 -11.09
CA ASP A 240 13.04 -13.52 -11.77
C ASP A 240 13.40 -14.70 -10.86
N ASP A 241 13.62 -14.44 -9.56
CA ASP A 241 14.06 -15.46 -8.61
C ASP A 241 12.88 -15.98 -7.78
N VAL A 242 11.99 -15.08 -7.29
CA VAL A 242 10.81 -15.46 -6.49
C VAL A 242 9.61 -15.86 -7.38
N LYS A 243 9.63 -15.53 -8.68
CA LYS A 243 8.51 -15.76 -9.61
C LYS A 243 7.22 -15.14 -9.10
N ALA A 244 7.32 -13.93 -8.59
CA ALA A 244 6.18 -13.16 -8.11
C ALA A 244 5.23 -12.80 -9.24
N SER A 245 3.93 -12.93 -9.00
CA SER A 245 2.87 -12.49 -9.91
C SER A 245 2.29 -11.12 -9.53
N VAL A 246 2.49 -10.70 -8.28
CA VAL A 246 2.05 -9.41 -7.75
C VAL A 246 3.19 -8.78 -6.96
N LEU A 247 3.56 -7.55 -7.30
CA LEU A 247 4.55 -6.75 -6.58
C LEU A 247 3.88 -5.55 -5.92
N VAL A 248 4.16 -5.34 -4.65
CA VAL A 248 3.82 -4.12 -3.91
C VAL A 248 5.09 -3.29 -3.75
N VAL A 249 5.12 -2.13 -4.37
CA VAL A 249 6.30 -1.26 -4.48
C VAL A 249 6.12 -0.04 -3.59
N GLY A 250 7.11 0.26 -2.75
CA GLY A 250 7.05 1.41 -1.86
C GLY A 250 8.37 1.71 -1.17
N GLY A 251 8.34 2.59 -0.17
CA GLY A 251 9.52 2.97 0.62
C GLY A 251 10.53 3.84 -0.13
N VAL A 252 10.18 4.35 -1.31
CA VAL A 252 10.97 5.27 -2.14
C VAL A 252 10.07 6.35 -2.73
N GLY A 253 10.67 7.45 -3.20
CA GLY A 253 9.91 8.55 -3.80
C GLY A 253 9.27 8.19 -5.16
N PHE A 254 8.29 9.00 -5.55
CA PHE A 254 7.51 8.87 -6.79
C PHE A 254 8.39 8.67 -8.04
N ASP A 255 9.43 9.48 -8.24
CA ASP A 255 10.27 9.42 -9.44
C ASP A 255 10.96 8.05 -9.61
N ALA A 256 11.39 7.44 -8.50
CA ALA A 256 11.99 6.11 -8.52
C ALA A 256 10.94 5.04 -8.88
N MET A 257 9.75 5.12 -8.31
CA MET A 257 8.64 4.21 -8.65
C MET A 257 8.21 4.37 -10.11
N ALA A 258 8.04 5.60 -10.59
CA ALA A 258 7.66 5.89 -11.97
C ALA A 258 8.71 5.45 -13.02
N SER A 259 9.98 5.41 -12.62
CA SER A 259 11.05 4.86 -13.47
C SER A 259 11.05 3.34 -13.46
N ALA A 260 10.94 2.73 -12.28
CA ALA A 260 11.01 1.28 -12.10
C ALA A 260 9.91 0.53 -12.87
N VAL A 261 8.69 1.08 -12.92
CA VAL A 261 7.57 0.43 -13.62
C VAL A 261 7.84 0.22 -15.11
N LYS A 262 8.60 1.10 -15.75
CA LYS A 262 8.92 1.01 -17.18
C LYS A 262 9.79 -0.20 -17.51
N GLU A 263 10.67 -0.57 -16.57
CA GLU A 263 11.57 -1.72 -16.70
C GLU A 263 10.90 -3.04 -16.35
N MET A 264 9.84 -2.98 -15.52
CA MET A 264 9.20 -4.16 -14.95
C MET A 264 7.90 -4.58 -15.63
N LYS A 265 7.34 -3.75 -16.51
CA LYS A 265 6.04 -3.97 -17.10
C LYS A 265 5.98 -5.30 -17.87
N SER A 266 5.05 -6.15 -17.47
CA SER A 266 4.76 -7.46 -18.10
C SER A 266 3.26 -7.74 -18.05
N GLU A 267 2.75 -8.52 -19.01
CA GLU A 267 1.34 -8.93 -19.00
C GLU A 267 1.01 -9.86 -17.83
N ASP A 268 1.99 -10.60 -17.34
CA ASP A 268 1.81 -11.57 -16.25
C ASP A 268 2.03 -11.00 -14.87
N LEU A 269 2.52 -9.77 -14.75
CA LEU A 269 2.85 -9.14 -13.50
C LEU A 269 1.85 -8.03 -13.16
N VAL A 270 1.35 -8.01 -11.94
CA VAL A 270 0.58 -6.91 -11.37
C VAL A 270 1.50 -6.03 -10.54
N LEU A 271 1.51 -4.74 -10.80
CA LEU A 271 2.31 -3.75 -10.12
C LEU A 271 1.42 -2.84 -9.28
N ILE A 272 1.64 -2.81 -7.98
CA ILE A 272 0.91 -1.99 -7.01
C ILE A 272 1.90 -0.99 -6.41
N ALA A 273 1.61 0.31 -6.48
CA ALA A 273 2.43 1.34 -5.85
C ALA A 273 1.83 1.75 -4.51
N ARG A 274 2.65 1.85 -3.45
CA ARG A 274 2.21 2.47 -2.20
C ARG A 274 2.17 3.99 -2.36
N VAL A 275 1.08 4.59 -1.87
CA VAL A 275 0.89 6.03 -1.79
C VAL A 275 0.86 6.39 -0.32
N ASP A 276 1.86 7.15 0.13
CA ASP A 276 1.97 7.57 1.52
C ASP A 276 1.26 8.91 1.72
N ALA A 277 0.65 9.09 2.90
CA ALA A 277 -0.01 10.34 3.25
C ALA A 277 1.00 11.50 3.35
N ARG A 278 0.59 12.66 2.86
CA ARG A 278 1.36 13.91 2.94
C ARG A 278 0.85 14.79 4.07
N ASP A 279 1.71 15.69 4.52
CA ASP A 279 1.42 16.63 5.62
C ASP A 279 0.76 17.94 5.11
N ASP A 280 -0.14 17.82 4.15
CA ASP A 280 -0.90 18.93 3.59
C ASP A 280 -2.41 18.76 3.80
N GLN A 281 -3.18 19.78 3.46
CA GLN A 281 -4.65 19.78 3.60
C GLN A 281 -5.37 19.31 2.32
N GLY A 282 -4.60 18.93 1.30
CA GLY A 282 -5.14 18.56 -0.02
C GLY A 282 -5.28 17.06 -0.23
N LEU A 283 -5.73 16.70 -1.42
CA LEU A 283 -5.77 15.32 -1.94
C LEU A 283 -4.65 15.10 -2.99
N GLU A 284 -3.45 15.61 -2.70
CA GLU A 284 -2.30 15.46 -3.60
C GLU A 284 -1.92 13.99 -3.81
N GLU A 285 -2.26 13.12 -2.86
CA GLU A 285 -2.15 11.67 -3.00
C GLU A 285 -3.02 11.11 -4.14
N ALA A 286 -4.16 11.74 -4.43
CA ALA A 286 -4.98 11.34 -5.58
C ALA A 286 -4.29 11.73 -6.90
N GLU A 287 -3.62 12.89 -6.96
CA GLU A 287 -2.80 13.26 -8.12
C GLU A 287 -1.65 12.27 -8.31
N GLU A 288 -0.95 11.93 -7.23
CA GLU A 288 0.12 10.94 -7.27
C GLU A 288 -0.37 9.57 -7.74
N ALA A 289 -1.54 9.13 -7.27
CA ALA A 289 -2.16 7.90 -7.73
C ALA A 289 -2.44 7.92 -9.24
N TRP A 290 -2.89 9.06 -9.79
CA TRP A 290 -3.11 9.21 -11.23
C TRP A 290 -1.79 9.23 -12.01
N ASP A 291 -0.76 9.90 -11.50
CA ASP A 291 0.56 9.90 -12.13
C ASP A 291 1.18 8.51 -12.13
N LEU A 292 1.04 7.73 -11.04
CA LEU A 292 1.46 6.33 -10.96
C LEU A 292 0.68 5.44 -11.95
N ARG A 293 -0.63 5.64 -12.05
CA ARG A 293 -1.46 4.98 -13.08
C ARG A 293 -0.93 5.28 -14.49
N ASP A 294 -0.64 6.54 -14.77
CA ASP A 294 -0.19 6.99 -16.10
C ASP A 294 1.25 6.53 -16.37
N ALA A 295 2.07 6.33 -15.34
CA ALA A 295 3.37 5.67 -15.43
C ALA A 295 3.26 4.19 -15.80
N GLY A 296 2.16 3.52 -15.37
CA GLY A 296 1.89 2.13 -15.77
C GLY A 296 1.57 1.15 -14.65
N TYR A 297 1.43 1.60 -13.41
CA TYR A 297 0.95 0.75 -12.31
C TYR A 297 -0.48 0.28 -12.54
N ASP A 298 -0.80 -0.92 -12.10
CA ASP A 298 -2.14 -1.51 -12.18
C ASP A 298 -3.03 -1.03 -11.03
N ALA A 299 -2.43 -0.80 -9.86
CA ALA A 299 -3.14 -0.38 -8.65
C ALA A 299 -2.26 0.50 -7.75
N VAL A 300 -2.91 1.17 -6.81
CA VAL A 300 -2.26 1.83 -5.66
C VAL A 300 -2.67 1.15 -4.36
N TRP A 301 -1.74 1.15 -3.40
CA TRP A 301 -1.95 0.71 -2.02
C TRP A 301 -1.96 1.92 -1.12
N VAL A 302 -3.08 2.17 -0.47
CA VAL A 302 -3.30 3.34 0.38
C VAL A 302 -3.53 2.93 1.82
N SER A 303 -2.90 3.63 2.74
CA SER A 303 -3.00 3.43 4.18
C SER A 303 -3.41 4.73 4.86
N ASP A 304 -2.44 5.47 5.36
CA ASP A 304 -2.63 6.65 6.21
C ASP A 304 -3.50 7.72 5.56
N VAL A 305 -3.47 7.84 4.23
CA VAL A 305 -4.28 8.80 3.48
C VAL A 305 -5.79 8.57 3.66
N LEU A 306 -6.21 7.33 3.91
CA LEU A 306 -7.62 7.01 4.15
C LEU A 306 -8.15 7.66 5.44
N TYR A 307 -7.27 7.92 6.40
CA TYR A 307 -7.58 8.45 7.72
C TYR A 307 -7.17 9.91 7.90
N LYS A 308 -6.58 10.51 6.86
CA LYS A 308 -6.02 11.87 6.88
C LYS A 308 -7.04 12.94 7.29
N PHE A 309 -8.28 12.75 6.91
CA PHE A 309 -9.33 13.75 7.05
C PHE A 309 -10.39 13.45 8.09
N GLY A 310 -10.23 12.45 8.92
CA GLY A 310 -11.21 12.29 9.94
C GLY A 310 -11.30 10.93 10.57
N SER A 311 -11.92 10.98 11.71
CA SER A 311 -12.38 9.82 12.43
C SER A 311 -13.62 9.27 11.75
N PHE A 312 -13.74 7.96 11.76
CA PHE A 312 -15.01 7.25 11.57
C PHE A 312 -15.87 7.47 12.81
N SER A 313 -16.19 8.71 13.14
CA SER A 313 -17.26 8.93 14.10
C SER A 313 -18.55 8.54 13.42
N GLY A 314 -19.44 7.80 14.11
CA GLY A 314 -20.72 7.34 13.57
C GLY A 314 -21.67 8.42 13.05
N ASN A 315 -21.17 9.62 12.84
CA ASN A 315 -21.72 10.69 12.03
C ASN A 315 -21.13 10.59 10.61
N LEU A 316 -21.49 9.55 9.92
CA LEU A 316 -21.28 9.39 8.50
C LEU A 316 -21.97 10.52 7.75
N PHE A 317 -21.27 11.62 7.60
CA PHE A 317 -21.66 12.61 6.61
C PHE A 317 -21.24 12.06 5.25
N ALA A 318 -22.12 11.31 4.64
CA ALA A 318 -21.95 10.71 3.32
C ALA A 318 -21.58 11.73 2.22
N SER A 319 -21.61 13.00 2.54
CA SER A 319 -21.32 14.14 1.67
C SER A 319 -20.06 14.94 2.05
N SER A 320 -19.32 14.52 3.09
CA SER A 320 -18.07 15.21 3.42
C SER A 320 -16.95 14.78 2.47
N PRO A 321 -16.18 15.71 1.88
CA PRO A 321 -14.98 15.39 1.09
C PRO A 321 -13.92 14.63 1.89
N ASP A 322 -14.09 14.57 3.20
CA ASP A 322 -13.15 14.06 4.19
C ASP A 322 -13.43 12.59 4.58
N THR A 323 -14.21 11.86 3.79
CA THR A 323 -14.49 10.44 4.06
C THR A 323 -13.57 9.51 3.28
N ILE A 324 -13.35 8.29 3.79
CA ILE A 324 -12.65 7.20 3.09
C ILE A 324 -13.23 7.00 1.68
N THR A 325 -14.55 7.07 1.57
CA THR A 325 -15.26 6.97 0.29
C THR A 325 -14.78 8.01 -0.72
N SER A 326 -14.61 9.25 -0.31
CA SER A 326 -14.15 10.34 -1.18
C SER A 326 -12.71 10.11 -1.65
N VAL A 327 -11.82 9.66 -0.76
CA VAL A 327 -10.44 9.35 -1.11
C VAL A 327 -10.36 8.24 -2.16
N VAL A 328 -11.07 7.13 -1.93
CA VAL A 328 -11.09 5.99 -2.86
C VAL A 328 -11.68 6.40 -4.22
N LYS A 329 -12.79 7.14 -4.24
CA LYS A 329 -13.43 7.64 -5.47
C LYS A 329 -12.52 8.60 -6.21
N ALA A 330 -11.84 9.53 -5.52
CA ALA A 330 -10.90 10.46 -6.14
C ALA A 330 -9.75 9.71 -6.83
N MET A 331 -9.13 8.73 -6.16
CA MET A 331 -8.03 7.93 -6.72
C MET A 331 -8.48 7.12 -7.94
N LYS A 332 -9.70 6.60 -7.93
CA LYS A 332 -10.29 5.82 -9.05
C LYS A 332 -10.81 6.69 -10.19
N SER A 333 -10.87 7.97 -10.02
CA SER A 333 -11.32 8.89 -11.06
C SER A 333 -10.50 8.72 -12.34
N LYS A 334 -11.17 8.82 -13.48
CA LYS A 334 -10.53 8.80 -14.81
C LYS A 334 -9.84 10.11 -15.17
N ALA A 335 -9.91 11.11 -14.29
CA ALA A 335 -9.19 12.38 -14.48
C ALA A 335 -7.68 12.11 -14.64
N SER A 336 -7.01 12.99 -15.36
CA SER A 336 -5.55 13.00 -15.46
C SER A 336 -5.02 14.26 -14.80
N THR A 337 -3.84 14.17 -14.19
CA THR A 337 -3.14 15.33 -13.63
C THR A 337 -2.93 16.42 -14.66
N LYS A 338 -2.69 16.07 -15.93
CA LYS A 338 -2.57 17.03 -17.02
C LYS A 338 -3.85 17.84 -17.24
N PHE A 339 -5.01 17.19 -17.18
CA PHE A 339 -6.30 17.84 -17.31
C PHE A 339 -6.64 18.66 -16.06
N ALA A 340 -6.43 18.10 -14.88
CA ALA A 340 -6.68 18.78 -13.61
C ALA A 340 -5.83 20.06 -13.47
N ARG A 341 -4.53 19.99 -13.80
CA ARG A 341 -3.65 21.17 -13.82
C ARG A 341 -4.03 22.21 -14.88
N ALA A 342 -4.44 21.76 -16.07
CA ALA A 342 -4.87 22.65 -17.14
C ALA A 342 -6.20 23.35 -16.83
N SER A 343 -7.11 22.68 -16.13
CA SER A 343 -8.41 23.24 -15.72
C SER A 343 -8.35 24.08 -14.44
N GLY A 344 -7.22 24.10 -13.73
CA GLY A 344 -7.09 24.78 -12.43
C GLY A 344 -7.93 24.15 -11.32
N ALA A 345 -8.42 22.94 -11.52
CA ALA A 345 -9.36 22.26 -10.65
C ALA A 345 -8.85 22.11 -9.21
N PHE A 346 -7.55 21.91 -9.03
CA PHE A 346 -6.93 21.73 -7.72
C PHE A 346 -6.43 23.03 -7.06
N SER A 347 -6.31 24.11 -7.80
CA SER A 347 -5.85 25.39 -7.22
C SER A 347 -6.95 26.17 -6.51
N GLY A 348 -8.18 25.68 -6.50
CA GLY A 348 -9.35 26.37 -5.92
C GLY A 348 -9.69 27.71 -6.58
N LYS A 349 -9.05 28.05 -7.69
CA LYS A 349 -9.11 29.38 -8.33
C LYS A 349 -9.97 29.43 -9.60
N GLY A 350 -10.66 28.36 -9.97
CA GLY A 350 -11.50 28.33 -11.16
C GLY A 350 -12.92 27.84 -10.87
N GLU A 351 -13.92 28.41 -11.59
CA GLU A 351 -15.33 27.94 -11.48
C GLU A 351 -15.47 26.44 -11.81
N GLY A 352 -14.64 25.90 -12.73
CA GLY A 352 -14.62 24.48 -13.06
C GLY A 352 -14.09 23.55 -11.96
N ALA A 353 -13.36 24.06 -10.96
CA ALA A 353 -12.88 23.26 -9.83
C ALA A 353 -14.02 22.82 -8.91
N LYS A 354 -15.04 23.66 -8.76
CA LYS A 354 -16.21 23.34 -7.92
C LYS A 354 -17.15 22.34 -8.57
N GLU A 355 -17.37 22.43 -9.87
CA GLU A 355 -18.18 21.46 -10.62
C GLU A 355 -17.52 20.09 -10.68
N TYR A 356 -16.21 20.05 -10.92
CA TYR A 356 -15.48 18.79 -11.08
C TYR A 356 -15.32 18.01 -9.76
N LEU A 357 -15.05 18.72 -8.67
CA LEU A 357 -15.05 18.11 -7.33
C LEU A 357 -16.47 17.76 -6.88
N GLY A 358 -17.48 18.54 -7.24
CA GLY A 358 -18.88 18.25 -6.97
C GLY A 358 -19.37 16.97 -7.61
N ASP A 359 -18.99 16.70 -8.89
CA ASP A 359 -19.37 15.47 -9.60
C ASP A 359 -18.61 14.22 -9.13
N ILE A 360 -17.44 14.40 -8.52
CA ILE A 360 -16.66 13.29 -7.92
C ILE A 360 -17.16 12.97 -6.51
N LEU A 361 -17.72 13.96 -5.82
CA LEU A 361 -18.13 13.87 -4.42
C LEU A 361 -19.66 13.64 -4.25
N MET A 362 -20.44 13.70 -5.33
CA MET A 362 -21.85 13.27 -5.36
C MET A 362 -21.97 11.86 -5.95
#